data_eca9c820e75c8ffb2e844e4629dd7296
#
_entry.id   eca9c820e75c8ffb2e844e4629dd7296
#
_cell.length_a   1.000
_cell.length_b   1.000
_cell.length_c   1.000
_cell.angle_alpha   90.00
_cell.angle_beta   90.00
_cell.angle_gamma   90.00
#
_symmetry.space_group_name_H-M   'P 1'
#
loop_
_entity.id
_entity.type
_entity.pdbx_description
1 polymer ?
#
loop_
_entity_poly.entity_id
_entity_poly.type
_entity_poly.pdbx_seq_one_letter_code
_entity_poly.pdbx_strand_id
1 'polypeptide(L)'
;SRGLGDVYKRQEMQNTDITNYIEDHVKMSNVLKTTMKNFDGGYVVCGITGSGEMFSMRDPWGIRPAFYYKNDEIVVVASERPVLQTTFDLEAEEVQELMPGTALLVKKNGECSIERIMEQKGDSACSFERIYFSRGSDKDIYKERKQLGEQLTQPILKAVDYDVDHTVFSYIPNTAEVAYYGMLSGFKKYLNETKIEQIANLDHV
;
A
#
# COMPACT_ATOMS: atom_id res chain seq x y z
N SER A 1 15.79 -23.95 -29.19
CA SER A 1 16.05 -25.41 -29.03
C SER A 1 15.51 -26.00 -27.71
N ARG A 2 14.99 -25.19 -26.77
CA ARG A 2 14.32 -25.71 -25.54
C ARG A 2 12.90 -26.26 -25.81
N GLY A 3 12.19 -25.78 -26.83
CA GLY A 3 10.81 -26.15 -27.09
C GLY A 3 10.59 -27.56 -27.66
N LEU A 4 11.54 -28.11 -28.41
CA LEU A 4 11.39 -29.43 -28.99
C LEU A 4 11.54 -30.57 -27.97
N GLY A 5 12.46 -30.44 -27.02
CA GLY A 5 12.62 -31.41 -25.93
C GLY A 5 11.38 -31.55 -25.06
N ASP A 6 10.69 -30.42 -24.78
CA ASP A 6 9.46 -30.41 -24.00
C ASP A 6 8.26 -30.98 -24.76
N VAL A 7 8.23 -30.84 -26.09
CA VAL A 7 7.18 -31.44 -26.95
C VAL A 7 7.31 -32.96 -27.00
N TYR A 8 8.53 -33.49 -27.11
CA TYR A 8 8.74 -34.95 -27.11
C TYR A 8 8.43 -35.59 -25.75
N LYS A 9 8.79 -34.94 -24.64
CA LYS A 9 8.41 -35.41 -23.31
C LYS A 9 6.89 -35.39 -23.09
N ARG A 10 6.18 -34.41 -23.63
CA ARG A 10 4.71 -34.34 -23.55
C ARG A 10 3.99 -35.44 -24.32
N GLN A 11 4.59 -36.00 -25.34
CA GLN A 11 3.98 -37.09 -26.14
C GLN A 11 4.03 -38.45 -25.42
N GLU A 12 4.94 -38.63 -24.47
CA GLU A 12 5.09 -39.88 -23.70
C GLU A 12 4.44 -39.88 -22.31
N MET A 13 4.06 -38.71 -21.79
CA MET A 13 3.48 -38.55 -20.44
C MET A 13 1.99 -38.20 -20.54
N GLN A 14 1.19 -38.79 -19.65
CA GLN A 14 -0.19 -38.35 -19.46
C GLN A 14 -0.22 -36.94 -18.80
N ASN A 15 -1.30 -36.19 -19.01
CA ASN A 15 -1.41 -34.82 -18.47
C ASN A 15 -1.22 -34.73 -16.94
N THR A 16 -1.65 -35.73 -16.20
CA THR A 16 -1.42 -35.88 -14.75
C THR A 16 0.06 -36.01 -14.42
N ASP A 17 0.83 -36.78 -15.18
CA ASP A 17 2.25 -36.99 -14.94
C ASP A 17 3.06 -35.72 -15.25
N ILE A 18 2.65 -34.98 -16.28
CA ILE A 18 3.24 -33.68 -16.63
C ILE A 18 3.01 -32.68 -15.49
N THR A 19 1.81 -32.64 -14.92
CA THR A 19 1.49 -31.74 -13.79
C THR A 19 2.33 -32.09 -12.57
N ASN A 20 2.39 -33.35 -12.19
CA ASN A 20 3.20 -33.83 -11.06
C ASN A 20 4.69 -33.53 -11.29
N TYR A 21 5.19 -33.76 -12.51
CA TYR A 21 6.58 -33.46 -12.84
C TYR A 21 6.90 -31.96 -12.72
N ILE A 22 5.97 -31.08 -13.12
CA ILE A 22 6.11 -29.62 -12.98
C ILE A 22 6.13 -29.25 -11.50
N GLU A 23 5.21 -29.78 -10.70
CA GLU A 23 5.14 -29.54 -9.24
C GLU A 23 6.45 -29.93 -8.54
N ASP A 24 7.04 -31.05 -8.90
CA ASP A 24 8.26 -31.56 -8.28
C ASP A 24 9.53 -30.82 -8.70
N HIS A 25 9.56 -30.22 -9.90
CA HIS A 25 10.80 -29.71 -10.50
C HIS A 25 10.81 -28.20 -10.72
N VAL A 26 9.67 -27.53 -10.69
CA VAL A 26 9.55 -26.09 -10.91
C VAL A 26 9.28 -25.36 -9.60
N LYS A 27 10.28 -24.65 -9.10
CA LYS A 27 10.10 -23.74 -7.96
C LYS A 27 9.52 -22.42 -8.44
N MET A 28 8.35 -22.05 -7.92
CA MET A 28 7.69 -20.78 -8.25
C MET A 28 8.61 -19.57 -8.06
N SER A 29 9.39 -19.53 -7.00
CA SER A 29 10.36 -18.46 -6.76
C SER A 29 11.38 -18.29 -7.88
N ASN A 30 11.83 -19.38 -8.51
CA ASN A 30 12.76 -19.31 -9.65
C ASN A 30 12.07 -18.77 -10.92
N VAL A 31 10.82 -19.15 -11.13
CA VAL A 31 10.01 -18.61 -12.23
C VAL A 31 9.85 -17.10 -12.07
N LEU A 32 9.45 -16.65 -10.88
CA LEU A 32 9.27 -15.24 -10.58
C LEU A 32 10.59 -14.46 -10.70
N LYS A 33 11.71 -14.97 -10.15
CA LYS A 33 13.04 -14.37 -10.31
C LYS A 33 13.44 -14.14 -11.77
N THR A 34 13.06 -15.05 -12.64
CA THR A 34 13.37 -14.96 -14.07
C THR A 34 12.44 -13.96 -14.77
N THR A 35 11.15 -14.02 -14.48
CA THR A 35 10.12 -13.20 -15.12
C THR A 35 10.24 -11.73 -14.71
N MET A 36 10.43 -11.46 -13.42
CA MET A 36 10.49 -10.09 -12.89
C MET A 36 11.67 -9.28 -13.43
N LYS A 37 12.72 -9.91 -13.92
CA LYS A 37 13.86 -9.19 -14.53
C LYS A 37 13.46 -8.28 -15.70
N ASN A 38 12.35 -8.62 -16.35
CA ASN A 38 11.84 -7.88 -17.50
C ASN A 38 10.69 -6.92 -17.16
N PHE A 39 10.32 -6.83 -15.86
CA PHE A 39 9.25 -5.93 -15.42
C PHE A 39 9.83 -4.58 -15.06
N ASP A 40 9.14 -3.53 -15.49
CA ASP A 40 9.47 -2.14 -15.16
C ASP A 40 8.27 -1.44 -14.50
N GLY A 41 8.57 -0.39 -13.70
CA GLY A 41 7.55 0.37 -13.00
C GLY A 41 7.07 -0.23 -11.68
N GLY A 42 5.92 0.25 -11.20
CA GLY A 42 5.31 -0.17 -9.95
C GLY A 42 4.19 -1.18 -10.17
N TYR A 43 4.27 -2.32 -9.49
CA TYR A 43 3.29 -3.40 -9.62
C TYR A 43 3.17 -4.25 -8.36
N VAL A 44 1.98 -4.81 -8.20
CA VAL A 44 1.72 -6.00 -7.36
C VAL A 44 1.01 -7.00 -8.26
N VAL A 45 1.56 -8.20 -8.36
CA VAL A 45 0.99 -9.26 -9.19
C VAL A 45 0.63 -10.44 -8.30
N CYS A 46 -0.64 -10.81 -8.33
CA CYS A 46 -1.14 -12.01 -7.69
C CYS A 46 -1.51 -13.05 -8.75
N GLY A 47 -1.25 -14.31 -8.48
CA GLY A 47 -1.58 -15.39 -9.39
C GLY A 47 -1.80 -16.71 -8.68
N ILE A 48 -2.47 -17.60 -9.38
CA ILE A 48 -2.66 -19.00 -9.00
C ILE A 48 -2.26 -19.90 -10.16
N THR A 49 -1.53 -20.95 -9.87
CA THR A 49 -1.13 -21.95 -10.86
C THR A 49 -2.21 -22.99 -11.07
N GLY A 50 -2.12 -23.76 -12.16
CA GLY A 50 -2.99 -24.90 -12.39
C GLY A 50 -2.86 -26.01 -11.35
N SER A 51 -1.74 -26.06 -10.63
CA SER A 51 -1.50 -26.99 -9.51
C SER A 51 -2.10 -26.52 -8.19
N GLY A 52 -2.58 -25.27 -8.12
CA GLY A 52 -3.17 -24.70 -6.89
C GLY A 52 -2.18 -23.93 -6.00
N GLU A 53 -0.95 -23.72 -6.45
CA GLU A 53 -0.03 -22.81 -5.78
C GLU A 53 -0.41 -21.35 -6.04
N MET A 54 -0.35 -20.52 -5.00
CA MET A 54 -0.61 -19.08 -5.10
C MET A 54 0.66 -18.29 -4.89
N PHE A 55 0.72 -17.12 -5.54
CA PHE A 55 1.78 -16.15 -5.28
C PHE A 55 1.24 -14.73 -5.29
N SER A 56 1.90 -13.87 -4.53
CA SER A 56 1.76 -12.43 -4.65
C SER A 56 3.15 -11.81 -4.59
N MET A 57 3.53 -11.02 -5.59
CA MET A 57 4.84 -10.38 -5.68
C MET A 57 4.72 -8.88 -5.80
N ARG A 58 5.64 -8.14 -5.19
CA ARG A 58 5.69 -6.68 -5.20
C ARG A 58 6.93 -6.17 -5.92
N ASP A 59 6.79 -5.04 -6.60
CA ASP A 59 7.88 -4.37 -7.29
C ASP A 59 9.08 -4.05 -6.37
N PRO A 60 10.31 -3.98 -6.91
CA PRO A 60 11.52 -3.80 -6.10
C PRO A 60 11.73 -2.37 -5.57
N TRP A 61 10.94 -1.39 -6.03
CA TRP A 61 10.96 -0.02 -5.56
C TRP A 61 9.91 0.27 -4.50
N GLY A 62 8.95 -0.64 -4.28
CA GLY A 62 7.84 -0.45 -3.38
C GLY A 62 6.85 0.64 -3.80
N ILE A 63 6.75 0.90 -5.12
CA ILE A 63 5.88 1.95 -5.66
C ILE A 63 4.42 1.65 -5.33
N ARG A 64 3.97 0.39 -5.55
CA ARG A 64 2.61 -0.04 -5.23
C ARG A 64 2.54 -0.67 -3.84
N PRO A 65 1.50 -0.35 -3.05
CA PRO A 65 1.30 -0.98 -1.75
C PRO A 65 0.82 -2.42 -1.89
N ALA A 66 1.23 -3.27 -0.97
CA ALA A 66 0.72 -4.62 -0.81
C ALA A 66 0.77 -5.02 0.66
N PHE A 67 -0.34 -5.48 1.17
CA PHE A 67 -0.50 -5.93 2.55
C PHE A 67 -0.98 -7.36 2.57
N TYR A 68 -0.63 -8.12 3.60
CA TYR A 68 -1.09 -9.47 3.78
C TYR A 68 -1.40 -9.78 5.23
N TYR A 69 -2.26 -10.75 5.41
CA TYR A 69 -2.54 -11.40 6.68
C TYR A 69 -2.51 -12.92 6.48
N LYS A 70 -2.00 -13.64 7.45
CA LYS A 70 -2.02 -15.09 7.46
C LYS A 70 -2.27 -15.63 8.87
N ASN A 71 -3.04 -16.68 8.93
CA ASN A 71 -3.18 -17.55 10.11
C ASN A 71 -3.16 -19.01 9.68
N ASP A 72 -3.61 -19.92 10.53
CA ASP A 72 -3.60 -21.36 10.25
C ASP A 72 -4.65 -21.78 9.21
N GLU A 73 -5.64 -20.94 8.93
CA GLU A 73 -6.76 -21.24 8.03
C GLU A 73 -6.67 -20.53 6.69
N ILE A 74 -6.18 -19.27 6.68
CA ILE A 74 -6.21 -18.42 5.49
C ILE A 74 -4.91 -17.64 5.28
N VAL A 75 -4.64 -17.34 4.02
CA VAL A 75 -3.66 -16.34 3.58
C VAL A 75 -4.36 -15.38 2.64
N VAL A 76 -4.32 -14.11 2.95
CA VAL A 76 -4.98 -13.05 2.16
C VAL A 76 -4.02 -11.93 1.84
N VAL A 77 -4.17 -11.36 0.65
CA VAL A 77 -3.37 -10.22 0.18
C VAL A 77 -4.31 -9.15 -0.36
N ALA A 78 -4.02 -7.89 -0.05
CA ALA A 78 -4.75 -6.75 -0.58
C ALA A 78 -3.81 -5.57 -0.83
N SER A 79 -4.23 -4.64 -1.67
CA SER A 79 -3.53 -3.38 -1.90
C SER A 79 -3.70 -2.37 -0.76
N GLU A 80 -4.68 -2.58 0.11
CA GLU A 80 -5.03 -1.65 1.19
C GLU A 80 -5.21 -2.39 2.52
N ARG A 81 -4.52 -1.93 3.56
CA ARG A 81 -4.62 -2.49 4.93
C ARG A 81 -6.05 -2.44 5.50
N PRO A 82 -6.84 -1.35 5.38
CA PRO A 82 -8.19 -1.30 5.93
C PRO A 82 -9.14 -2.35 5.36
N VAL A 83 -8.91 -2.82 4.15
CA VAL A 83 -9.71 -3.90 3.55
C VAL A 83 -9.55 -5.19 4.35
N LEU A 84 -8.32 -5.56 4.69
CA LEU A 84 -8.03 -6.74 5.50
C LEU A 84 -8.57 -6.58 6.92
N GLN A 85 -8.35 -5.42 7.54
CA GLN A 85 -8.84 -5.13 8.89
C GLN A 85 -10.35 -5.27 8.99
N THR A 86 -11.09 -4.64 8.08
CA THR A 86 -12.56 -4.63 8.13
C THR A 86 -13.15 -6.00 7.79
N THR A 87 -12.53 -6.74 6.84
CA THR A 87 -13.07 -8.02 6.38
C THR A 87 -12.86 -9.13 7.41
N PHE A 88 -11.75 -9.10 8.13
CA PHE A 88 -11.34 -10.18 9.05
C PHE A 88 -11.31 -9.75 10.52
N ASP A 89 -11.81 -8.54 10.84
CA ASP A 89 -11.84 -7.97 12.19
C ASP A 89 -10.46 -7.96 12.86
N LEU A 90 -9.47 -7.39 12.13
CA LEU A 90 -8.07 -7.38 12.53
C LEU A 90 -7.64 -6.01 13.07
N GLU A 91 -6.73 -6.05 14.03
CA GLU A 91 -5.98 -4.85 14.43
C GLU A 91 -4.94 -4.46 13.36
N ALA A 92 -4.52 -3.19 13.37
CA ALA A 92 -3.59 -2.68 12.35
C ALA A 92 -2.23 -3.41 12.37
N GLU A 93 -1.83 -3.86 13.54
CA GLU A 93 -0.55 -4.54 13.83
C GLU A 93 -0.53 -5.99 13.35
N GLU A 94 -1.69 -6.59 13.13
CA GLU A 94 -1.80 -7.96 12.60
C GLU A 94 -1.63 -8.01 11.07
N VAL A 95 -1.90 -6.89 10.40
CA VAL A 95 -1.75 -6.78 8.94
C VAL A 95 -0.32 -6.35 8.62
N GLN A 96 0.38 -7.20 7.88
CA GLN A 96 1.78 -6.98 7.51
C GLN A 96 1.91 -6.42 6.10
N GLU A 97 2.92 -5.60 5.88
CA GLU A 97 3.27 -5.10 4.55
C GLU A 97 4.18 -6.10 3.85
N LEU A 98 3.88 -6.41 2.58
CA LEU A 98 4.76 -7.19 1.74
C LEU A 98 5.93 -6.31 1.28
N MET A 99 7.15 -6.66 1.68
CA MET A 99 8.34 -5.85 1.41
C MET A 99 8.66 -5.74 -0.09
N PRO A 100 9.21 -4.61 -0.56
CA PRO A 100 9.61 -4.44 -1.95
C PRO A 100 10.55 -5.56 -2.43
N GLY A 101 10.33 -6.06 -3.64
CA GLY A 101 11.13 -7.11 -4.25
C GLY A 101 10.94 -8.51 -3.64
N THR A 102 9.91 -8.71 -2.84
CA THR A 102 9.58 -10.02 -2.28
C THR A 102 8.32 -10.62 -2.91
N ALA A 103 8.18 -11.92 -2.79
CA ALA A 103 6.95 -12.62 -3.09
C ALA A 103 6.49 -13.46 -1.90
N LEU A 104 5.21 -13.40 -1.63
CA LEU A 104 4.51 -14.34 -0.77
C LEU A 104 4.08 -15.53 -1.62
N LEU A 105 4.46 -16.72 -1.21
CA LEU A 105 4.24 -17.98 -1.91
C LEU A 105 3.43 -18.91 -1.01
N VAL A 106 2.37 -19.48 -1.55
CA VAL A 106 1.53 -20.44 -0.84
C VAL A 106 1.45 -21.72 -1.65
N LYS A 107 1.92 -22.80 -1.09
CA LYS A 107 1.83 -24.12 -1.71
C LYS A 107 0.43 -24.72 -1.55
N LYS A 108 0.11 -25.71 -2.36
CA LYS A 108 -1.16 -26.46 -2.30
C LYS A 108 -1.46 -27.06 -0.91
N ASN A 109 -0.44 -27.43 -0.16
CA ASN A 109 -0.57 -27.94 1.20
C ASN A 109 -0.77 -26.86 2.28
N GLY A 110 -0.89 -25.58 1.90
CA GLY A 110 -1.02 -24.45 2.81
C GLY A 110 0.30 -23.87 3.34
N GLU A 111 1.44 -24.48 3.01
CA GLU A 111 2.74 -23.94 3.40
C GLU A 111 2.95 -22.56 2.78
N CYS A 112 3.14 -21.55 3.63
CA CYS A 112 3.31 -20.15 3.23
C CYS A 112 4.72 -19.68 3.55
N SER A 113 5.39 -19.11 2.56
CA SER A 113 6.72 -18.50 2.70
C SER A 113 6.79 -17.14 2.04
N ILE A 114 7.72 -16.30 2.52
CA ILE A 114 8.06 -15.03 1.87
C ILE A 114 9.51 -15.13 1.41
N GLU A 115 9.71 -14.97 0.11
CA GLU A 115 11.03 -15.08 -0.49
C GLU A 115 11.41 -13.77 -1.18
N ARG A 116 12.70 -13.42 -1.09
CA ARG A 116 13.26 -12.34 -1.87
C ARG A 116 13.43 -12.79 -3.33
N ILE A 117 12.70 -12.12 -4.20
CA ILE A 117 12.72 -12.42 -5.65
C ILE A 117 13.67 -11.49 -6.39
N MET A 118 13.71 -10.21 -6.00
CA MET A 118 14.65 -9.21 -6.50
C MET A 118 15.25 -8.43 -5.34
N GLU A 119 16.45 -7.88 -5.55
CA GLU A 119 17.00 -6.92 -4.61
C GLU A 119 16.10 -5.68 -4.55
N GLN A 120 15.88 -5.20 -3.34
CA GLN A 120 15.19 -3.94 -3.12
C GLN A 120 16.04 -2.81 -3.69
N LYS A 121 15.48 -2.04 -4.62
CA LYS A 121 16.18 -0.94 -5.29
C LYS A 121 16.01 0.41 -4.58
N GLY A 122 15.08 0.48 -3.65
CA GLY A 122 14.77 1.68 -2.89
C GLY A 122 13.42 1.57 -2.19
N ASP A 123 13.00 2.68 -1.62
CA ASP A 123 11.63 2.89 -1.13
C ASP A 123 11.10 4.14 -1.84
N SER A 124 10.35 3.91 -2.90
CA SER A 124 9.79 4.95 -3.77
C SER A 124 8.26 4.89 -3.75
N ALA A 125 7.70 4.79 -2.54
CA ALA A 125 6.26 4.77 -2.35
C ALA A 125 5.60 5.95 -3.08
N CYS A 126 4.58 5.64 -3.87
CA CYS A 126 3.89 6.63 -4.67
C CYS A 126 3.12 7.61 -3.78
N SER A 127 3.43 8.91 -3.86
CA SER A 127 2.72 9.94 -3.09
C SER A 127 1.23 10.02 -3.45
N PHE A 128 0.84 9.71 -4.70
CA PHE A 128 -0.56 9.63 -5.10
C PHE A 128 -1.32 8.52 -4.36
N GLU A 129 -0.66 7.40 -4.04
CA GLU A 129 -1.26 6.37 -3.20
C GLU A 129 -1.67 6.93 -1.85
N ARG A 130 -0.82 7.72 -1.22
CA ARG A 130 -1.06 8.26 0.12
C ARG A 130 -2.04 9.43 0.12
N ILE A 131 -1.97 10.29 -0.89
CA ILE A 131 -2.80 11.49 -0.97
C ILE A 131 -4.18 11.19 -1.55
N TYR A 132 -4.28 10.30 -2.52
CA TYR A 132 -5.49 10.14 -3.34
C TYR A 132 -6.08 8.73 -3.32
N PHE A 133 -5.29 7.68 -3.65
CA PHE A 133 -5.82 6.34 -3.84
C PHE A 133 -6.12 5.60 -2.54
N SER A 134 -5.26 5.70 -1.53
CA SER A 134 -5.45 5.03 -0.24
C SER A 134 -6.68 5.56 0.50
N ARG A 135 -7.31 4.70 1.28
CA ARG A 135 -8.49 5.10 2.08
C ARG A 135 -8.09 6.00 3.23
N GLY A 136 -8.84 7.08 3.40
CA GLY A 136 -8.67 8.01 4.54
C GLY A 136 -9.00 7.39 5.91
N SER A 137 -9.58 6.20 5.94
CA SER A 137 -9.83 5.43 7.17
C SER A 137 -8.61 4.64 7.65
N ASP A 138 -7.56 4.52 6.84
CA ASP A 138 -6.28 3.97 7.31
C ASP A 138 -5.66 4.91 8.34
N LYS A 139 -5.23 4.36 9.49
CA LYS A 139 -4.68 5.09 10.64
C LYS A 139 -3.53 6.04 10.26
N ASP A 140 -2.62 5.58 9.43
CA ASP A 140 -1.43 6.35 9.07
C ASP A 140 -1.75 7.37 7.95
N ILE A 141 -2.53 6.96 6.97
CA ILE A 141 -3.03 7.85 5.89
C ILE A 141 -3.86 9.00 6.48
N TYR A 142 -4.73 8.71 7.44
CA TYR A 142 -5.51 9.73 8.14
C TYR A 142 -4.61 10.78 8.82
N LYS A 143 -3.61 10.32 9.57
CA LYS A 143 -2.66 11.22 10.26
C LYS A 143 -1.87 12.08 9.29
N GLU A 144 -1.34 11.47 8.23
CA GLU A 144 -0.57 12.19 7.22
C GLU A 144 -1.39 13.25 6.50
N ARG A 145 -2.60 12.89 6.05
CA ARG A 145 -3.50 13.86 5.39
C ARG A 145 -3.89 15.00 6.32
N LYS A 146 -4.14 14.69 7.60
CA LYS A 146 -4.43 15.72 8.61
C LYS A 146 -3.24 16.64 8.80
N GLN A 147 -2.02 16.13 8.92
CA GLN A 147 -0.80 16.93 9.03
C GLN A 147 -0.56 17.81 7.81
N LEU A 148 -0.80 17.30 6.60
CA LEU A 148 -0.74 18.09 5.36
C LEU A 148 -1.70 19.29 5.44
N GLY A 149 -2.92 19.07 5.91
CA GLY A 149 -3.89 20.15 6.11
C GLY A 149 -3.43 21.20 7.15
N GLU A 150 -2.87 20.75 8.26
CA GLU A 150 -2.31 21.66 9.28
C GLU A 150 -1.17 22.53 8.69
N GLN A 151 -0.30 21.95 7.88
CA GLN A 151 0.79 22.69 7.22
C GLN A 151 0.30 23.71 6.20
N LEU A 152 -0.87 23.51 5.61
CA LEU A 152 -1.48 24.48 4.70
C LEU A 152 -2.03 25.73 5.39
N THR A 153 -2.20 25.73 6.71
CA THR A 153 -2.79 26.83 7.47
C THR A 153 -2.12 28.17 7.20
N GLN A 154 -0.80 28.26 7.37
CA GLN A 154 -0.07 29.51 7.17
C GLN A 154 -0.05 30.00 5.73
N PRO A 155 0.22 29.15 4.71
CA PRO A 155 0.07 29.54 3.31
C PRO A 155 -1.32 30.08 2.97
N ILE A 156 -2.39 29.46 3.50
CA ILE A 156 -3.77 29.88 3.21
C ILE A 156 -4.06 31.20 3.91
N LEU A 157 -3.73 31.37 5.19
CA LEU A 157 -3.89 32.64 5.90
C LEU A 157 -3.20 33.80 5.17
N LYS A 158 -1.98 33.55 4.72
CA LYS A 158 -1.22 34.55 3.94
C LYS A 158 -1.86 34.86 2.60
N ALA A 159 -2.47 33.89 1.93
CA ALA A 159 -3.13 34.06 0.65
C ALA A 159 -4.43 34.90 0.75
N VAL A 160 -5.07 34.91 1.91
CA VAL A 160 -6.27 35.73 2.21
C VAL A 160 -5.96 36.97 3.04
N ASP A 161 -4.71 37.39 3.11
CA ASP A 161 -4.23 38.54 3.90
C ASP A 161 -4.69 38.51 5.36
N TYR A 162 -4.80 37.30 5.93
CA TYR A 162 -5.30 37.02 7.31
C TYR A 162 -6.75 37.46 7.54
N ASP A 163 -7.52 37.80 6.50
CA ASP A 163 -8.92 38.16 6.62
C ASP A 163 -9.81 36.91 6.69
N VAL A 164 -9.86 36.32 7.87
CA VAL A 164 -10.68 35.12 8.14
C VAL A 164 -12.17 35.45 8.33
N ASP A 165 -12.50 36.69 8.66
CA ASP A 165 -13.88 37.12 8.91
C ASP A 165 -14.71 37.22 7.62
N HIS A 166 -14.07 37.54 6.50
CA HIS A 166 -14.72 37.63 5.19
C HIS A 166 -14.38 36.47 4.25
N THR A 167 -13.71 35.43 4.76
CA THR A 167 -13.29 34.28 3.96
C THR A 167 -14.11 33.05 4.29
N VAL A 168 -14.62 32.36 3.25
CA VAL A 168 -15.30 31.06 3.38
C VAL A 168 -14.35 29.97 2.93
N PHE A 169 -14.08 29.04 3.84
CA PHE A 169 -13.24 27.86 3.56
C PHE A 169 -14.11 26.64 3.27
N SER A 170 -13.76 25.92 2.22
CA SER A 170 -14.44 24.70 1.81
C SER A 170 -13.45 23.71 1.20
N TYR A 171 -13.91 22.50 0.89
CA TYR A 171 -13.10 21.49 0.23
C TYR A 171 -13.91 20.77 -0.84
N ILE A 172 -13.21 20.14 -1.78
CA ILE A 172 -13.83 19.27 -2.77
C ILE A 172 -13.91 17.83 -2.19
N PRO A 173 -15.12 17.30 -1.94
CA PRO A 173 -15.28 15.94 -1.45
C PRO A 173 -14.73 14.91 -2.47
N ASN A 174 -14.30 13.69 -2.03
CA ASN A 174 -14.23 13.31 -0.60
C ASN A 174 -12.76 13.26 -0.13
N THR A 175 -11.81 13.22 -1.06
CA THR A 175 -10.38 12.97 -0.78
C THR A 175 -9.75 14.07 0.08
N ALA A 176 -10.16 15.32 -0.10
CA ALA A 176 -9.63 16.46 0.63
C ALA A 176 -10.18 16.62 2.06
N GLU A 177 -11.18 15.84 2.46
CA GLU A 177 -11.89 16.00 3.72
C GLU A 177 -10.95 15.94 4.94
N VAL A 178 -10.09 14.95 5.01
CA VAL A 178 -9.17 14.77 6.16
C VAL A 178 -8.15 15.92 6.23
N ALA A 179 -7.64 16.37 5.09
CA ALA A 179 -6.76 17.53 5.03
C ALA A 179 -7.48 18.82 5.47
N TYR A 180 -8.75 18.97 5.09
CA TYR A 180 -9.57 20.09 5.55
C TYR A 180 -9.75 20.11 7.07
N TYR A 181 -9.96 18.95 7.72
CA TYR A 181 -10.01 18.87 9.19
C TYR A 181 -8.66 19.26 9.82
N GLY A 182 -7.56 18.91 9.18
CA GLY A 182 -6.23 19.35 9.59
C GLY A 182 -6.09 20.89 9.50
N MET A 183 -6.50 21.47 8.39
CA MET A 183 -6.53 22.92 8.19
C MET A 183 -7.37 23.63 9.26
N LEU A 184 -8.57 23.13 9.56
CA LEU A 184 -9.41 23.68 10.64
C LEU A 184 -8.74 23.60 12.01
N SER A 185 -8.01 22.51 12.27
CA SER A 185 -7.23 22.38 13.52
C SER A 185 -6.13 23.46 13.59
N GLY A 186 -5.43 23.69 12.50
CA GLY A 186 -4.43 24.74 12.38
C GLY A 186 -5.01 26.15 12.54
N PHE A 187 -6.17 26.43 11.94
CA PHE A 187 -6.86 27.72 12.12
C PHE A 187 -7.28 27.95 13.58
N LYS A 188 -7.84 26.94 14.25
CA LYS A 188 -8.18 27.04 15.68
C LYS A 188 -6.96 27.38 16.52
N LYS A 189 -5.82 26.77 16.24
CA LYS A 189 -4.56 27.06 16.92
C LYS A 189 -4.13 28.51 16.70
N TYR A 190 -4.10 28.96 15.45
CA TYR A 190 -3.76 30.34 15.07
C TYR A 190 -4.66 31.37 15.77
N LEU A 191 -5.99 31.18 15.72
CA LEU A 191 -6.95 32.09 16.34
C LEU A 191 -6.78 32.15 17.87
N ASN A 192 -6.50 31.01 18.50
CA ASN A 192 -6.23 30.99 19.95
C ASN A 192 -4.93 31.73 20.32
N GLU A 193 -3.87 31.54 19.57
CA GLU A 193 -2.60 32.23 19.75
C GLU A 193 -2.78 33.74 19.56
N THR A 194 -3.42 34.17 18.49
CA THR A 194 -3.74 35.61 18.26
C THR A 194 -4.59 36.20 19.36
N LYS A 195 -5.60 35.45 19.85
CA LYS A 195 -6.42 35.90 20.97
C LYS A 195 -5.61 36.08 22.26
N ILE A 196 -4.73 35.16 22.59
CA ILE A 196 -3.85 35.25 23.77
C ILE A 196 -2.94 36.47 23.67
N GLU A 197 -2.33 36.70 22.50
CA GLU A 197 -1.49 37.88 22.27
C GLU A 197 -2.27 39.20 22.42
N GLN A 198 -3.49 39.26 21.89
CA GLN A 198 -4.36 40.43 22.03
C GLN A 198 -4.71 40.70 23.49
N ILE A 199 -5.07 39.67 24.27
CA ILE A 199 -5.37 39.79 25.70
C ILE A 199 -4.15 40.28 26.48
N ALA A 200 -2.98 39.68 26.24
CA ALA A 200 -1.73 40.07 26.89
C ALA A 200 -1.35 41.55 26.63
N ASN A 201 -1.69 42.04 25.43
CA ASN A 201 -1.45 43.46 25.09
C ASN A 201 -2.48 44.42 25.71
N LEU A 202 -3.66 43.95 26.16
CA LEU A 202 -4.66 44.74 26.85
C LEU A 202 -4.29 45.01 28.33
N ASP A 203 -3.53 44.14 28.96
CA ASP A 203 -3.11 44.27 30.38
C ASP A 203 -2.02 45.33 30.59
N HIS A 204 -1.57 46.02 29.55
CA HIS A 204 -0.59 47.09 29.57
C HIS A 204 -1.19 48.50 29.31
N VAL A 205 -2.51 48.64 29.36
CA VAL A 205 -3.26 49.90 29.34
C VAL A 205 -3.88 50.16 30.74
#